data_6dd75333f85f6f1171a373260f48af12
#
_entry.id   6dd75333f85f6f1171a373260f48af12
#
_cell.length_a   1.000
_cell.length_b   1.000
_cell.length_c   1.000
_cell.angle_alpha   90.00
_cell.angle_beta   90.00
_cell.angle_gamma   90.00
#
_symmetry.space_group_name_H-M   'P 1'
#
loop_
_entity.id
_entity.type
_entity.pdbx_description
1 polymer ?
#
loop_
_entity_poly.entity_id
_entity_poly.type
_entity_poly.pdbx_seq_one_letter_code
_entity_poly.pdbx_strand_id
1 'polypeptide(L)' 'MKLYNVPKNSTIVLKEGIELKFHHIDGMYSVCTDEEGNVYHISVWEEVEVKPKEAKNDT' A
#
# COMPACT_ATOMS: atom_id res chain seq x y z
N MET A 1 2.02 0.09 -11.10
CA MET A 1 2.42 -1.25 -10.61
C MET A 1 1.22 -1.95 -10.01
N LYS A 2 1.04 -3.21 -10.32
CA LYS A 2 -0.03 -3.97 -9.69
C LYS A 2 0.28 -4.25 -8.24
N LEU A 3 -0.75 -4.24 -7.43
CA LEU A 3 -0.55 -4.38 -5.99
C LEU A 3 0.17 -5.67 -5.63
N TYR A 4 -0.07 -6.75 -6.40
CA TYR A 4 0.58 -8.02 -6.06
C TYR A 4 2.10 -7.98 -6.24
N ASN A 5 2.63 -6.95 -6.91
CA ASN A 5 4.08 -6.80 -7.07
C ASN A 5 4.69 -5.86 -6.03
N VAL A 6 3.89 -5.31 -5.15
CA VAL A 6 4.37 -4.33 -4.17
C VAL A 6 5.03 -5.04 -3.00
N PRO A 7 6.22 -4.60 -2.57
CA PRO A 7 6.84 -5.20 -1.39
C PRO A 7 6.02 -4.95 -0.14
N LYS A 8 6.10 -5.88 0.80
CA LYS A 8 5.40 -5.72 2.07
C LYS A 8 5.90 -4.47 2.79
N ASN A 9 4.99 -3.86 3.53
CA ASN A 9 5.29 -2.70 4.36
C ASN A 9 5.60 -1.45 3.55
N SER A 10 5.20 -1.42 2.28
CA SER A 10 5.34 -0.22 1.45
C SER A 10 4.14 0.68 1.65
N THR A 11 4.33 1.96 1.36
CA THR A 11 3.22 2.88 1.27
C THR A 11 2.77 2.93 -0.19
N ILE A 12 1.49 2.73 -0.41
CA ILE A 12 0.93 2.75 -1.75
C ILE A 12 -0.02 3.93 -1.89
N VAL A 13 -0.18 4.38 -3.13
CA VAL A 13 -1.08 5.48 -3.45
C VAL A 13 -2.08 4.96 -4.47
N LEU A 14 -3.35 5.04 -4.14
CA LEU A 14 -4.42 4.62 -5.03
C LEU A 14 -4.69 5.69 -6.07
N LYS A 15 -5.49 5.33 -7.09
CA LYS A 15 -5.82 6.27 -8.14
C LYS A 15 -6.45 7.54 -7.62
N GLU A 16 -7.21 7.42 -6.54
CA GLU A 16 -7.87 8.57 -5.94
C GLU A 16 -6.93 9.46 -5.15
N GLY A 17 -5.66 9.07 -5.05
CA GLY A 17 -4.71 9.82 -4.25
C GLY A 17 -4.67 9.43 -2.80
N ILE A 18 -5.37 8.38 -2.42
CA ILE A 18 -5.40 7.91 -1.04
C ILE A 18 -4.13 7.11 -0.78
N GLU A 19 -3.45 7.43 0.31
CA GLU A 19 -2.24 6.71 0.72
C GLU A 19 -2.59 5.69 1.77
N LEU A 20 -2.11 4.47 1.56
CA LEU A 20 -2.33 3.38 2.50
C LEU A 20 -1.02 2.66 2.73
N LYS A 21 -0.89 2.06 3.91
CA LYS A 21 0.23 1.18 4.16
C LYS A 21 -0.18 -0.23 3.79
N PHE A 22 0.59 -0.84 2.90
CA PHE A 22 0.34 -2.20 2.46
C PHE A 22 1.07 -3.16 3.39
N HIS A 23 0.33 -4.08 4.01
CA HIS A 23 0.92 -5.01 4.96
C HIS A 23 1.22 -6.36 4.33
N HIS A 24 0.22 -7.00 3.75
CA HIS A 24 0.43 -8.32 3.15
C HIS A 24 -0.77 -8.66 2.27
N ILE A 25 -0.63 -9.74 1.53
CA ILE A 25 -1.68 -10.25 0.66
C ILE A 25 -2.43 -11.35 1.39
N ASP A 26 -3.75 -11.33 1.26
CA ASP A 26 -4.61 -12.34 1.86
C ASP A 26 -5.57 -12.82 0.76
N GLY A 27 -5.22 -13.92 0.12
CA GLY A 27 -6.02 -14.43 -0.99
C GLY A 27 -5.89 -13.53 -2.19
N MET A 28 -7.01 -13.04 -2.71
CA MET A 28 -7.03 -12.15 -3.85
C MET A 28 -7.10 -10.69 -3.45
N TYR A 29 -7.00 -10.41 -2.16
CA TYR A 29 -7.06 -9.05 -1.65
C TYR A 29 -5.84 -8.79 -0.81
N SER A 30 -5.61 -7.53 -0.54
CA SER A 30 -4.52 -7.12 0.32
C SER A 30 -5.09 -6.62 1.63
N VAL A 31 -4.21 -6.50 2.63
CA VAL A 31 -4.54 -5.85 3.88
C VAL A 31 -3.74 -4.57 3.94
N CYS A 32 -4.44 -3.45 3.96
CA CYS A 32 -3.83 -2.13 4.01
C CYS A 32 -4.47 -1.33 5.11
N THR A 33 -3.76 -0.33 5.63
CA THR A 33 -4.32 0.54 6.65
C THR A 33 -4.01 1.98 6.31
N ASP A 34 -4.89 2.89 6.77
CA ASP A 34 -4.63 4.31 6.64
C ASP A 34 -3.99 4.85 7.93
N GLU A 35 -3.83 6.15 8.01
CA GLU A 35 -3.17 6.76 9.15
C GLU A 35 -3.96 6.60 10.43
N GLU A 36 -5.26 6.39 10.31
CA GLU A 36 -6.12 6.25 11.47
C GLU A 36 -6.30 4.82 11.89
N GLY A 37 -5.66 3.88 11.17
CA GLY A 37 -5.74 2.49 11.52
C GLY A 37 -6.92 1.75 10.89
N ASN A 38 -7.66 2.41 10.00
CA ASN A 38 -8.75 1.74 9.30
C ASN A 38 -8.20 0.72 8.31
N VAL A 39 -8.82 -0.44 8.26
CA VAL A 39 -8.34 -1.54 7.43
C VAL A 39 -9.06 -1.50 6.10
N TYR A 40 -8.29 -1.66 5.02
CA TYR A 40 -8.80 -1.71 3.67
C TYR A 40 -8.34 -3.00 3.02
N HIS A 41 -9.22 -3.59 2.21
CA HIS A 41 -8.90 -4.80 1.46
C HIS A 41 -8.94 -4.43 -0.01
N ILE A 42 -7.77 -4.20 -0.58
CA ILE A 42 -7.66 -3.75 -1.97
C ILE A 42 -7.32 -4.95 -2.84
N SER A 43 -7.98 -5.07 -3.97
CA SER A 43 -7.73 -6.17 -4.89
C SER A 43 -6.25 -6.19 -5.28
N VAL A 44 -5.66 -7.39 -5.34
CA VAL A 44 -4.26 -7.49 -5.72
C VAL A 44 -4.03 -7.07 -7.17
N TRP A 45 -5.07 -7.01 -7.97
CA TRP A 45 -4.96 -6.58 -9.37
C TRP A 45 -5.07 -5.07 -9.53
N GLU A 46 -5.29 -4.35 -8.45
CA GLU A 46 -5.46 -2.91 -8.52
C GLU A 46 -4.16 -2.24 -8.90
N GLU A 47 -4.25 -1.24 -9.76
CA GLU A 47 -3.07 -0.48 -10.17
C GLU A 47 -2.80 0.58 -9.11
N VAL A 48 -1.59 0.56 -8.55
CA VAL A 48 -1.22 1.50 -7.48
C VAL A 48 0.19 2.02 -7.76
N GLU A 49 0.54 3.08 -7.07
CA GLU A 49 1.91 3.59 -7.08
C GLU A 49 2.54 3.32 -5.73
N VAL A 50 3.83 3.05 -5.75
CA VAL A 50 4.57 2.83 -4.52
C VAL A 50 5.30 4.12 -4.18
N LYS A 51 5.02 4.65 -2.99
CA LYS A 51 5.68 5.86 -2.55
C LYS A 51 7.07 5.50 -2.06
N PRO A 52 8.12 6.21 -2.49
CA PRO A 52 9.47 5.86 -2.03
C PRO A 52 9.55 6.01 -0.53
N LYS A 53 10.30 5.10 0.07
CA LYS A 53 10.54 5.18 1.49
C LYS A 53 11.40 6.41 1.75
N GLU A 54 10.99 7.27 2.67
CA GLU A 54 11.78 8.44 3.02
C GLU A 54 12.93 8.02 3.85
N ALA A 55 14.02 8.41 3.42
CA ALA A 55 15.18 8.12 4.17
C ALA A 55 15.17 8.89 5.44
N LYS A 56 14.99 9.08 6.16
CA LYS A 56 14.96 9.77 7.08
C LYS A 56 15.85 9.96 7.78
N ASN A 57 15.63 10.15 7.26
CA ASN A 57 16.27 10.32 7.61
C ASN A 57 16.88 10.79 7.92
N ASP A 58 16.96 11.06 8.02
CA ASP A 58 17.56 11.36 8.12
C ASP A 58 18.00 11.79 8.47
N THR A 59 18.01 12.03 8.62
CA THR A 59 18.57 12.38 8.75
C THR A 59 18.86 12.42 8.93
#